data_967b3d59b1c7524fbd452c9056019acd
#
_entry.id   967b3d59b1c7524fbd452c9056019acd
#
_cell.length_a   1.000
_cell.length_b   1.000
_cell.length_c   1.000
_cell.angle_alpha   90.00
_cell.angle_beta   90.00
_cell.angle_gamma   90.00
#
_symmetry.space_group_name_H-M   'P 1'
#
loop_
_entity.id
_entity.type
_entity.pdbx_description
1 polymer ?
#
loop_
_entity_poly.entity_id
_entity_poly.type
_entity_poly.pdbx_seq_one_letter_code
_entity_poly.pdbx_strand_id
1 'polypeptide(L)'
;MFKQVKQSRAFQDVIYQIEEAVLQGKLKAGDRLPAERDLKEVFQISRGTLREALRVLEQKGLITIKTGVNGGSIVQEMTTNQVSESLAFLIRCQKITLKDLAEFREGVEGMVAALAAERAQKKDVVYLKKLLEEARFHLENGISHWDDFINVDNTMHMALAHIAGNQVYESVLRMVHSNIIRYYNRFLQKKPEIMEEN
;
A
#
# COMPACT_ATOMS: atom_id res chain seq x y z
N MET A 1 13.91 -13.52 34.23
CA MET A 1 13.80 -12.07 34.41
C MET A 1 12.37 -11.57 34.23
N PHE A 2 11.58 -12.16 33.33
CA PHE A 2 10.16 -11.82 33.11
C PHE A 2 9.26 -12.92 33.65
N LYS A 3 8.10 -12.55 34.20
CA LYS A 3 7.11 -13.50 34.73
C LYS A 3 5.85 -13.51 33.84
N GLN A 4 5.08 -14.55 34.00
CA GLN A 4 3.86 -14.85 33.26
C GLN A 4 2.89 -13.66 33.19
N VAL A 5 2.51 -13.25 31.99
CA VAL A 5 1.42 -12.31 31.73
C VAL A 5 0.19 -13.13 31.38
N LYS A 6 -0.94 -12.88 32.05
CA LYS A 6 -2.22 -13.42 31.62
C LYS A 6 -2.73 -12.63 30.43
N GLN A 7 -2.76 -13.24 29.28
CA GLN A 7 -3.31 -12.65 28.07
C GLN A 7 -4.83 -12.44 28.25
N SER A 8 -5.30 -11.21 28.12
CA SER A 8 -6.75 -10.93 28.21
C SER A 8 -7.42 -11.42 26.91
N ARG A 9 -8.16 -12.53 26.97
CA ARG A 9 -8.95 -13.03 25.84
C ARG A 9 -9.94 -11.95 25.32
N ALA A 10 -10.53 -11.17 26.24
CA ALA A 10 -11.47 -10.12 25.89
C ALA A 10 -10.91 -9.07 24.92
N PHE A 11 -9.62 -8.71 25.06
CA PHE A 11 -8.93 -7.80 24.13
C PHE A 11 -8.84 -8.39 22.72
N GLN A 12 -8.44 -9.65 22.61
CA GLN A 12 -8.33 -10.34 21.31
C GLN A 12 -9.69 -10.57 20.67
N ASP A 13 -10.71 -10.89 21.48
CA ASP A 13 -12.07 -11.11 21.00
C ASP A 13 -12.67 -9.83 20.40
N VAL A 14 -12.38 -8.66 20.96
CA VAL A 14 -12.81 -7.37 20.36
C VAL A 14 -12.16 -7.14 19.02
N ILE A 15 -10.83 -7.35 18.93
CA ILE A 15 -10.10 -7.20 17.67
C ILE A 15 -10.72 -8.12 16.64
N TYR A 16 -10.85 -9.40 16.95
CA TYR A 16 -11.39 -10.41 16.03
C TYR A 16 -12.81 -10.07 15.56
N GLN A 17 -13.71 -9.65 16.44
CA GLN A 17 -15.08 -9.32 16.06
C GLN A 17 -15.15 -8.11 15.13
N ILE A 18 -14.31 -7.09 15.33
CA ILE A 18 -14.26 -5.93 14.44
C ILE A 18 -13.63 -6.31 13.09
N GLU A 19 -12.55 -7.08 13.09
CA GLU A 19 -11.93 -7.63 11.86
C GLU A 19 -12.96 -8.42 11.05
N GLU A 20 -13.67 -9.34 11.69
CA GLU A 20 -14.71 -10.14 11.04
C GLU A 20 -15.85 -9.28 10.47
N ALA A 21 -16.25 -8.23 11.18
CA ALA A 21 -17.27 -7.31 10.67
C ALA A 21 -16.83 -6.57 9.40
N VAL A 22 -15.54 -6.22 9.31
CA VAL A 22 -14.95 -5.63 8.09
C VAL A 22 -14.86 -6.67 6.98
N LEU A 23 -14.33 -7.86 7.26
CA LEU A 23 -14.19 -8.95 6.28
C LEU A 23 -15.54 -9.39 5.71
N GLN A 24 -16.59 -9.40 6.54
CA GLN A 24 -17.96 -9.75 6.12
C GLN A 24 -18.69 -8.59 5.43
N GLY A 25 -18.04 -7.42 5.27
CA GLY A 25 -18.64 -6.24 4.65
C GLY A 25 -19.74 -5.57 5.46
N LYS A 26 -19.89 -5.93 6.75
CA LYS A 26 -20.83 -5.28 7.69
C LYS A 26 -20.34 -3.88 8.09
N LEU A 27 -19.02 -3.70 8.11
CA LEU A 27 -18.35 -2.42 8.27
C LEU A 27 -17.54 -2.14 7.01
N LYS A 28 -17.75 -0.98 6.40
CA LYS A 28 -17.10 -0.55 5.17
C LYS A 28 -16.14 0.60 5.44
N ALA A 29 -15.18 0.81 4.55
CA ALA A 29 -14.31 1.98 4.59
C ALA A 29 -15.15 3.27 4.66
N GLY A 30 -14.81 4.15 5.60
CA GLY A 30 -15.54 5.38 5.91
C GLY A 30 -16.59 5.24 6.99
N ASP A 31 -17.04 4.03 7.35
CA ASP A 31 -18.00 3.82 8.43
C ASP A 31 -17.38 4.19 9.78
N ARG A 32 -18.21 4.75 10.66
CA ARG A 32 -17.83 5.02 12.04
C ARG A 32 -18.23 3.85 12.93
N LEU A 33 -17.29 3.39 13.75
CA LEU A 33 -17.63 2.49 14.84
C LEU A 33 -18.54 3.22 15.85
N PRO A 34 -19.39 2.48 16.58
CA PRO A 34 -20.13 3.04 17.70
C PRO A 34 -19.20 3.74 18.70
N ALA A 35 -19.74 4.68 19.48
CA ALA A 35 -18.92 5.39 20.46
C ALA A 35 -18.26 4.42 21.47
N GLU A 36 -17.07 4.77 21.98
CA GLU A 36 -16.34 3.92 22.95
C GLU A 36 -17.23 3.52 24.15
N ARG A 37 -18.15 4.42 24.57
CA ARG A 37 -19.08 4.12 25.65
C ARG A 37 -20.01 2.95 25.30
N ASP A 38 -20.55 2.98 24.08
CA ASP A 38 -21.51 2.00 23.61
C ASP A 38 -20.82 0.66 23.29
N LEU A 39 -19.65 0.71 22.68
CA LEU A 39 -18.81 -0.48 22.44
C LEU A 39 -18.41 -1.17 23.75
N LYS A 40 -18.05 -0.39 24.78
CA LYS A 40 -17.74 -0.92 26.11
C LYS A 40 -18.92 -1.70 26.72
N GLU A 41 -20.12 -1.17 26.54
CA GLU A 41 -21.33 -1.82 27.03
C GLU A 41 -21.68 -3.08 26.23
N VAL A 42 -21.58 -3.00 24.91
CA VAL A 42 -21.78 -4.17 24.00
C VAL A 42 -20.82 -5.30 24.32
N PHE A 43 -19.52 -5.00 24.44
CA PHE A 43 -18.49 -6.00 24.70
C PHE A 43 -18.35 -6.37 26.20
N GLN A 44 -19.00 -5.65 27.11
CA GLN A 44 -18.91 -5.85 28.57
C GLN A 44 -17.46 -5.87 29.09
N ILE A 45 -16.66 -4.92 28.64
CA ILE A 45 -15.21 -4.82 28.97
C ILE A 45 -14.87 -3.45 29.58
N SER A 46 -13.66 -3.35 30.14
CA SER A 46 -13.14 -2.08 30.64
C SER A 46 -12.82 -1.11 29.49
N ARG A 47 -12.85 0.21 29.79
CA ARG A 47 -12.41 1.24 28.82
C ARG A 47 -10.94 1.04 28.39
N GLY A 48 -10.08 0.61 29.31
CA GLY A 48 -8.67 0.35 29.03
C GLY A 48 -8.52 -0.78 28.01
N THR A 49 -9.22 -1.89 28.20
CA THR A 49 -9.21 -3.04 27.29
C THR A 49 -9.72 -2.66 25.90
N LEU A 50 -10.81 -1.89 25.83
CA LEU A 50 -11.35 -1.42 24.54
C LEU A 50 -10.36 -0.52 23.82
N ARG A 51 -9.80 0.49 24.50
CA ARG A 51 -8.82 1.41 23.87
C ARG A 51 -7.58 0.71 23.38
N GLU A 52 -7.11 -0.29 24.11
CA GLU A 52 -5.99 -1.11 23.70
C GLU A 52 -6.32 -1.89 22.41
N ALA A 53 -7.52 -2.51 22.34
CA ALA A 53 -7.99 -3.17 21.13
C ALA A 53 -8.09 -2.21 19.94
N LEU A 54 -8.68 -1.02 20.14
CA LEU A 54 -8.79 0.00 19.09
C LEU A 54 -7.42 0.48 18.61
N ARG A 55 -6.44 0.67 19.50
CA ARG A 55 -5.06 1.03 19.11
C ARG A 55 -4.40 -0.05 18.25
N VAL A 56 -4.62 -1.31 18.57
CA VAL A 56 -4.08 -2.40 17.73
C VAL A 56 -4.76 -2.42 16.36
N LEU A 57 -6.07 -2.21 16.28
CA LEU A 57 -6.79 -2.08 15.03
C LEU A 57 -6.28 -0.87 14.20
N GLU A 58 -5.95 0.24 14.87
CA GLU A 58 -5.34 1.40 14.24
C GLU A 58 -3.92 1.09 13.74
N GLN A 59 -3.09 0.42 14.53
CA GLN A 59 -1.76 -0.05 14.10
C GLN A 59 -1.82 -1.00 12.91
N LYS A 60 -2.86 -1.83 12.83
CA LYS A 60 -3.14 -2.70 11.67
C LYS A 60 -3.70 -1.92 10.46
N GLY A 61 -4.00 -0.62 10.62
CA GLY A 61 -4.58 0.22 9.57
C GLY A 61 -6.03 -0.06 9.24
N LEU A 62 -6.72 -0.84 10.09
CA LEU A 62 -8.15 -1.14 9.92
C LEU A 62 -9.05 0.04 10.28
N ILE A 63 -8.61 0.87 11.21
CA ILE A 63 -9.33 2.06 11.65
C ILE A 63 -8.36 3.24 11.81
N THR A 64 -8.91 4.45 11.85
CA THR A 64 -8.21 5.66 12.32
C THR A 64 -9.01 6.24 13.51
N ILE A 65 -8.30 6.60 14.59
CA ILE A 65 -8.90 7.20 15.77
C ILE A 65 -8.78 8.73 15.66
N LYS A 66 -9.91 9.42 15.44
CA LYS A 66 -9.97 10.88 15.45
C LYS A 66 -10.40 11.38 16.82
N THR A 67 -9.73 12.44 17.31
CA THR A 67 -10.05 13.12 18.57
C THR A 67 -10.98 14.32 18.33
N GLY A 68 -11.66 14.78 19.40
CA GLY A 68 -12.50 15.98 19.36
C GLY A 68 -13.99 15.70 19.27
N VAL A 69 -14.80 16.77 19.14
CA VAL A 69 -16.28 16.73 19.19
C VAL A 69 -16.88 15.82 18.11
N ASN A 70 -16.25 15.77 16.93
CA ASN A 70 -16.59 14.87 15.82
C ASN A 70 -15.62 13.69 15.73
N GLY A 71 -14.95 13.32 16.83
CA GLY A 71 -14.01 12.23 16.89
C GLY A 71 -14.68 10.86 16.82
N GLY A 72 -13.86 9.81 16.94
CA GLY A 72 -14.29 8.42 16.93
C GLY A 72 -13.41 7.56 16.06
N SER A 73 -13.66 6.27 16.06
CA SER A 73 -12.93 5.30 15.24
C SER A 73 -13.63 5.15 13.89
N ILE A 74 -12.88 5.36 12.81
CA ILE A 74 -13.37 5.30 11.42
C ILE A 74 -12.67 4.16 10.72
N VAL A 75 -13.42 3.27 10.09
CA VAL A 75 -12.90 2.14 9.29
C VAL A 75 -12.14 2.68 8.09
N GLN A 76 -10.95 2.15 7.86
CA GLN A 76 -10.09 2.52 6.75
C GLN A 76 -10.21 1.52 5.60
N GLU A 77 -9.86 1.97 4.41
CA GLU A 77 -9.66 1.08 3.28
C GLU A 77 -8.42 0.22 3.54
N MET A 78 -8.53 -1.09 3.31
CA MET A 78 -7.40 -2.00 3.42
C MET A 78 -6.41 -1.73 2.31
N THR A 79 -5.22 -1.30 2.67
CA THR A 79 -4.14 -0.97 1.74
C THR A 79 -2.86 -1.72 2.06
N THR A 80 -1.91 -1.70 1.14
CA THR A 80 -0.58 -2.27 1.34
C THR A 80 0.37 -1.34 2.09
N ASN A 81 -0.12 -0.21 2.62
CA ASN A 81 0.73 0.84 3.20
C ASN A 81 1.60 0.35 4.36
N GLN A 82 1.06 -0.47 5.29
CA GLN A 82 1.83 -0.98 6.43
C GLN A 82 2.99 -1.88 5.98
N VAL A 83 2.72 -2.74 4.98
CA VAL A 83 3.75 -3.62 4.40
C VAL A 83 4.78 -2.78 3.64
N SER A 84 4.34 -1.75 2.92
CA SER A 84 5.19 -0.79 2.21
C SER A 84 6.12 -0.04 3.16
N GLU A 85 5.62 0.44 4.32
CA GLU A 85 6.46 1.10 5.33
C GLU A 85 7.46 0.13 5.98
N SER A 86 7.09 -1.13 6.17
CA SER A 86 8.00 -2.16 6.65
C SER A 86 9.14 -2.42 5.65
N LEU A 87 8.82 -2.50 4.36
CA LEU A 87 9.81 -2.60 3.29
C LEU A 87 10.73 -1.37 3.25
N ALA A 88 10.15 -0.16 3.33
CA ALA A 88 10.90 1.10 3.40
C ALA A 88 11.89 1.12 4.59
N PHE A 89 11.49 0.58 5.72
CA PHE A 89 12.36 0.46 6.89
C PHE A 89 13.54 -0.49 6.63
N LEU A 90 13.29 -1.66 6.03
CA LEU A 90 14.34 -2.62 5.67
C LEU A 90 15.34 -2.04 4.65
N ILE A 91 14.87 -1.26 3.68
CA ILE A 91 15.72 -0.55 2.72
C ILE A 91 16.59 0.48 3.46
N ARG A 92 16.01 1.29 4.35
CA ARG A 92 16.78 2.27 5.13
C ARG A 92 17.82 1.64 6.04
N CYS A 93 17.54 0.44 6.57
CA CYS A 93 18.48 -0.35 7.37
C CYS A 93 19.51 -1.10 6.51
N GLN A 94 19.52 -0.89 5.19
CA GLN A 94 20.40 -1.60 4.25
C GLN A 94 20.30 -3.13 4.32
N LYS A 95 19.13 -3.65 4.70
CA LYS A 95 18.82 -5.09 4.68
C LYS A 95 18.30 -5.55 3.33
N ILE A 96 17.75 -4.61 2.56
CA ILE A 96 17.31 -4.78 1.18
C ILE A 96 18.00 -3.67 0.38
N THR A 97 18.66 -4.05 -0.70
CA THR A 97 19.39 -3.14 -1.60
C THR A 97 18.53 -2.76 -2.80
N LEU A 98 18.93 -1.71 -3.52
CA LEU A 98 18.31 -1.38 -4.81
C LEU A 98 18.50 -2.50 -5.84
N LYS A 99 19.63 -3.22 -5.77
CA LYS A 99 19.88 -4.37 -6.62
C LYS A 99 18.86 -5.48 -6.38
N ASP A 100 18.58 -5.80 -5.12
CA ASP A 100 17.55 -6.81 -4.78
C ASP A 100 16.19 -6.43 -5.32
N LEU A 101 15.83 -5.14 -5.26
CA LEU A 101 14.57 -4.64 -5.81
C LEU A 101 14.55 -4.69 -7.34
N ALA A 102 15.66 -4.41 -8.01
CA ALA A 102 15.77 -4.49 -9.47
C ALA A 102 15.65 -5.95 -9.94
N GLU A 103 16.37 -6.88 -9.32
CA GLU A 103 16.26 -8.32 -9.61
C GLU A 103 14.83 -8.84 -9.40
N PHE A 104 14.18 -8.41 -8.34
CA PHE A 104 12.77 -8.75 -8.10
C PHE A 104 11.86 -8.22 -9.22
N ARG A 105 12.04 -6.96 -9.62
CA ARG A 105 11.24 -6.34 -10.69
C ARG A 105 11.42 -7.09 -12.01
N GLU A 106 12.66 -7.35 -12.42
CA GLU A 106 12.97 -8.06 -13.66
C GLU A 106 12.21 -9.39 -13.75
N GLY A 107 12.21 -10.18 -12.68
CA GLY A 107 11.52 -11.46 -12.65
C GLY A 107 9.98 -11.34 -12.67
N VAL A 108 9.43 -10.43 -11.87
CA VAL A 108 7.97 -10.32 -11.69
C VAL A 108 7.34 -9.52 -12.83
N GLU A 109 7.95 -8.42 -13.28
CA GLU A 109 7.38 -7.56 -14.32
C GLU A 109 7.37 -8.23 -15.69
N GLY A 110 8.36 -9.08 -15.99
CA GLY A 110 8.34 -9.91 -17.20
C GLY A 110 7.12 -10.82 -17.24
N MET A 111 6.79 -11.47 -16.13
CA MET A 111 5.58 -12.30 -16.01
C MET A 111 4.30 -11.46 -16.12
N VAL A 112 4.26 -10.31 -15.48
CA VAL A 112 3.13 -9.38 -15.54
C VAL A 112 2.90 -8.86 -16.95
N ALA A 113 3.98 -8.50 -17.67
CA ALA A 113 3.89 -8.07 -19.06
C ALA A 113 3.34 -9.17 -19.99
N ALA A 114 3.78 -10.42 -19.79
CA ALA A 114 3.26 -11.56 -20.55
C ALA A 114 1.75 -11.76 -20.30
N LEU A 115 1.31 -11.75 -19.04
CA LEU A 115 -0.11 -11.86 -18.70
C LEU A 115 -0.93 -10.67 -19.22
N ALA A 116 -0.38 -9.46 -19.15
CA ALA A 116 -1.02 -8.27 -19.70
C ALA A 116 -1.19 -8.38 -21.22
N ALA A 117 -0.18 -8.86 -21.94
CA ALA A 117 -0.26 -9.07 -23.38
C ALA A 117 -1.36 -10.07 -23.78
N GLU A 118 -1.55 -11.14 -22.98
CA GLU A 118 -2.62 -12.13 -23.20
C GLU A 118 -4.02 -11.57 -22.91
N ARG A 119 -4.16 -10.65 -21.96
CA ARG A 119 -5.45 -10.20 -21.42
C ARG A 119 -5.87 -8.81 -21.86
N ALA A 120 -4.98 -8.05 -22.48
CA ALA A 120 -5.23 -6.69 -22.90
C ALA A 120 -6.40 -6.59 -23.90
N GLN A 121 -7.31 -5.68 -23.64
CA GLN A 121 -8.36 -5.28 -24.56
C GLN A 121 -7.91 -4.10 -25.43
N LYS A 122 -8.64 -3.82 -26.50
CA LYS A 122 -8.31 -2.68 -27.39
C LYS A 122 -8.17 -1.34 -26.66
N LYS A 123 -9.02 -1.09 -25.64
CA LYS A 123 -8.96 0.13 -24.82
C LYS A 123 -7.65 0.22 -24.04
N ASP A 124 -7.14 -0.92 -23.55
CA ASP A 124 -5.93 -0.98 -22.75
C ASP A 124 -4.69 -0.69 -23.62
N VAL A 125 -4.69 -1.23 -24.85
CA VAL A 125 -3.63 -0.93 -25.84
C VAL A 125 -3.62 0.56 -26.21
N VAL A 126 -4.80 1.18 -26.38
CA VAL A 126 -4.89 2.62 -26.64
C VAL A 126 -4.36 3.43 -25.45
N TYR A 127 -4.69 3.03 -24.25
CA TYR A 127 -4.22 3.69 -23.04
C TYR A 127 -2.68 3.57 -22.87
N LEU A 128 -2.13 2.37 -23.05
CA LEU A 128 -0.68 2.15 -22.97
C LEU A 128 0.09 2.94 -24.05
N LYS A 129 -0.45 3.03 -25.28
CA LYS A 129 0.15 3.87 -26.33
C LYS A 129 0.18 5.34 -25.95
N LYS A 130 -0.90 5.85 -25.33
CA LYS A 130 -0.92 7.23 -24.83
C LYS A 130 0.16 7.46 -23.78
N LEU A 131 0.32 6.55 -22.82
CA LEU A 131 1.37 6.65 -21.80
C LEU A 131 2.77 6.61 -22.43
N LEU A 132 2.98 5.78 -23.45
CA LEU A 132 4.25 5.70 -24.17
C LEU A 132 4.57 7.01 -24.90
N GLU A 133 3.58 7.64 -25.54
CA GLU A 133 3.75 8.95 -26.20
C GLU A 133 4.08 10.04 -25.18
N GLU A 134 3.42 10.03 -24.02
CA GLU A 134 3.67 10.95 -22.93
C GLU A 134 5.09 10.77 -22.31
N ALA A 135 5.53 9.52 -22.13
CA ALA A 135 6.87 9.22 -21.68
C ALA A 135 7.94 9.71 -22.68
N ARG A 136 7.72 9.49 -23.98
CA ARG A 136 8.62 10.01 -25.05
C ARG A 136 8.69 11.53 -25.05
N PHE A 137 7.57 12.21 -24.89
CA PHE A 137 7.55 13.67 -24.75
C PHE A 137 8.43 14.16 -23.61
N HIS A 138 8.32 13.54 -22.43
CA HIS A 138 9.14 13.93 -21.28
C HIS A 138 10.62 13.59 -21.49
N LEU A 139 10.93 12.46 -22.12
CA LEU A 139 12.31 12.08 -22.47
C LEU A 139 12.96 13.11 -23.41
N GLU A 140 12.26 13.51 -24.48
CA GLU A 140 12.73 14.48 -25.46
C GLU A 140 12.96 15.89 -24.85
N ASN A 141 12.21 16.24 -23.80
CA ASN A 141 12.38 17.50 -23.07
C ASN A 141 13.46 17.45 -21.96
N GLY A 142 14.10 16.30 -21.80
CA GLY A 142 15.31 16.10 -20.99
C GLY A 142 15.08 16.19 -19.48
N ILE A 143 16.18 16.39 -18.76
CA ILE A 143 16.26 16.23 -17.29
C ILE A 143 15.30 17.12 -16.49
N SER A 144 14.83 18.24 -17.05
CA SER A 144 13.82 19.11 -16.41
C SER A 144 12.46 18.44 -16.26
N HIS A 145 12.17 17.43 -17.10
CA HIS A 145 10.95 16.62 -17.09
C HIS A 145 11.12 15.28 -16.38
N TRP A 146 12.20 15.10 -15.61
CA TRP A 146 12.50 13.85 -14.91
C TRP A 146 11.36 13.35 -14.04
N ASP A 147 10.79 14.19 -13.20
CA ASP A 147 9.75 13.78 -12.25
C ASP A 147 8.46 13.38 -12.97
N ASP A 148 8.13 14.06 -14.06
CA ASP A 148 7.00 13.73 -14.92
C ASP A 148 7.23 12.40 -15.64
N PHE A 149 8.43 12.19 -16.18
CA PHE A 149 8.82 10.94 -16.82
C PHE A 149 8.67 9.75 -15.86
N ILE A 150 9.23 9.82 -14.65
CA ILE A 150 9.15 8.77 -13.63
C ILE A 150 7.69 8.50 -13.20
N ASN A 151 6.84 9.53 -13.16
CA ASN A 151 5.42 9.36 -12.86
C ASN A 151 4.68 8.61 -13.97
N VAL A 152 4.97 8.92 -15.23
CA VAL A 152 4.38 8.23 -16.39
C VAL A 152 4.87 6.80 -16.46
N ASP A 153 6.17 6.55 -16.27
CA ASP A 153 6.79 5.23 -16.21
C ASP A 153 6.11 4.36 -15.15
N ASN A 154 6.02 4.85 -13.92
CA ASN A 154 5.31 4.14 -12.85
C ASN A 154 3.84 3.87 -13.20
N THR A 155 3.16 4.81 -13.85
CA THR A 155 1.78 4.64 -14.27
C THR A 155 1.66 3.53 -15.31
N MET A 156 2.61 3.41 -16.21
CA MET A 156 2.66 2.35 -17.23
C MET A 156 2.85 0.97 -16.59
N HIS A 157 3.79 0.82 -15.65
CA HIS A 157 3.97 -0.42 -14.90
C HIS A 157 2.71 -0.83 -14.13
N MET A 158 2.05 0.13 -13.47
CA MET A 158 0.80 -0.15 -12.74
C MET A 158 -0.37 -0.49 -13.68
N ALA A 159 -0.42 0.10 -14.88
CA ALA A 159 -1.40 -0.25 -15.90
C ALA A 159 -1.21 -1.70 -16.39
N LEU A 160 0.02 -2.11 -16.65
CA LEU A 160 0.34 -3.51 -17.01
C LEU A 160 -0.07 -4.47 -15.88
N ALA A 161 0.25 -4.14 -14.63
CA ALA A 161 -0.12 -4.96 -13.48
C ALA A 161 -1.65 -5.09 -13.33
N HIS A 162 -2.39 -4.01 -13.58
CA HIS A 162 -3.85 -4.02 -13.58
C HIS A 162 -4.43 -4.87 -14.72
N ILE A 163 -3.91 -4.72 -15.94
CA ILE A 163 -4.33 -5.51 -17.12
C ILE A 163 -4.05 -6.99 -16.91
N ALA A 164 -2.93 -7.34 -16.28
CA ALA A 164 -2.60 -8.71 -15.90
C ALA A 164 -3.66 -9.37 -15.00
N GLY A 165 -4.50 -8.58 -14.30
CA GLY A 165 -5.69 -9.02 -13.57
C GLY A 165 -5.39 -9.91 -12.36
N ASN A 166 -4.19 -9.87 -11.82
CA ASN A 166 -3.81 -10.57 -10.60
C ASN A 166 -3.53 -9.55 -9.49
N GLN A 167 -4.43 -9.49 -8.51
CA GLN A 167 -4.38 -8.53 -7.41
C GLN A 167 -3.11 -8.67 -6.54
N VAL A 168 -2.50 -9.85 -6.49
CA VAL A 168 -1.25 -10.06 -5.75
C VAL A 168 -0.10 -9.35 -6.47
N TYR A 169 0.02 -9.54 -7.80
CA TYR A 169 1.03 -8.83 -8.59
C TYR A 169 0.86 -7.32 -8.49
N GLU A 170 -0.37 -6.82 -8.69
CA GLU A 170 -0.65 -5.39 -8.61
C GLU A 170 -0.28 -4.81 -7.24
N SER A 171 -0.69 -5.48 -6.14
CA SER A 171 -0.41 -5.03 -4.77
C SER A 171 1.09 -5.03 -4.45
N VAL A 172 1.79 -6.10 -4.83
CA VAL A 172 3.24 -6.23 -4.56
C VAL A 172 4.04 -5.24 -5.40
N LEU A 173 3.76 -5.11 -6.69
CA LEU A 173 4.43 -4.13 -7.55
C LEU A 173 4.19 -2.71 -7.09
N ARG A 174 2.95 -2.35 -6.73
CA ARG A 174 2.64 -1.03 -6.16
C ARG A 174 3.49 -0.73 -4.93
N MET A 175 3.64 -1.70 -4.02
CA MET A 175 4.48 -1.56 -2.84
C MET A 175 5.96 -1.37 -3.21
N VAL A 176 6.49 -2.16 -4.13
CA VAL A 176 7.90 -2.09 -4.55
C VAL A 176 8.17 -0.77 -5.28
N HIS A 177 7.36 -0.42 -6.27
CA HIS A 177 7.51 0.82 -7.04
C HIS A 177 7.43 2.07 -6.17
N SER A 178 6.47 2.15 -5.25
CA SER A 178 6.35 3.29 -4.33
C SER A 178 7.61 3.47 -3.48
N ASN A 179 8.25 2.38 -3.07
CA ASN A 179 9.50 2.43 -2.33
C ASN A 179 10.70 2.80 -3.22
N ILE A 180 10.77 2.29 -4.44
CA ILE A 180 11.81 2.67 -5.39
C ILE A 180 11.73 4.17 -5.67
N ILE A 181 10.57 4.73 -6.03
CA ILE A 181 10.40 6.16 -6.30
C ILE A 181 10.80 6.99 -5.08
N ARG A 182 10.36 6.61 -3.87
CA ARG A 182 10.74 7.28 -2.62
C ARG A 182 12.26 7.27 -2.41
N TYR A 183 12.92 6.17 -2.79
CA TYR A 183 14.36 6.00 -2.62
C TYR A 183 15.14 6.74 -3.70
N TYR A 184 14.71 6.66 -4.97
CA TYR A 184 15.30 7.39 -6.09
C TYR A 184 15.31 8.90 -5.85
N ASN A 185 14.18 9.47 -5.46
CA ASN A 185 14.06 10.91 -5.20
C ASN A 185 14.98 11.39 -4.07
N ARG A 186 15.44 10.50 -3.20
CA ARG A 186 16.27 10.86 -2.05
C ARG A 186 17.76 10.63 -2.25
N PHE A 187 18.16 9.64 -3.04
CA PHE A 187 19.54 9.13 -3.08
C PHE A 187 20.17 9.04 -4.48
N LEU A 188 19.40 9.09 -5.53
CA LEU A 188 19.93 9.06 -6.88
C LEU A 188 19.96 10.47 -7.49
N GLN A 189 21.09 10.81 -8.07
CA GLN A 189 21.20 12.01 -8.91
C GLN A 189 20.42 11.78 -10.19
N LYS A 190 19.62 12.78 -10.58
CA LYS A 190 18.92 12.77 -11.86
C LYS A 190 19.97 12.74 -12.98
N LYS A 191 19.97 11.69 -13.79
CA LYS A 191 20.91 11.51 -14.91
C LYS A 191 20.12 11.21 -16.17
N PRO A 192 20.45 11.88 -17.30
CA PRO A 192 19.77 11.64 -18.57
C PRO A 192 19.80 10.18 -19.01
N GLU A 193 20.93 9.49 -18.79
CA GLU A 193 21.13 8.10 -19.18
C GLU A 193 20.10 7.15 -18.57
N ILE A 194 19.66 7.41 -17.35
CA ILE A 194 18.64 6.59 -16.67
C ILE A 194 17.27 6.75 -17.33
N MET A 195 16.96 7.91 -17.94
CA MET A 195 15.70 8.09 -18.67
C MET A 195 15.69 7.31 -20.00
N GLU A 196 16.85 7.06 -20.58
CA GLU A 196 16.97 6.30 -21.84
C GLU A 196 16.94 4.78 -21.62
N GLU A 197 17.31 4.31 -20.41
CA GLU A 197 17.37 2.90 -20.04
C GLU A 197 16.05 2.32 -19.52
N ASN A 198 15.08 3.17 -19.07
CA ASN A 198 13.76 2.76 -18.62
C ASN A 198 12.75 2.77 -19.78
#